data_2aa30aefbd8b2c9b0a0d0daafafc60cb
#
_entry.id   2aa30aefbd8b2c9b0a0d0daafafc60cb
#
_cell.length_a   1.000
_cell.length_b   1.000
_cell.length_c   1.000
_cell.angle_alpha   90.00
_cell.angle_beta   90.00
_cell.angle_gamma   90.00
#
_symmetry.space_group_name_H-M   'P 1'
#
loop_
_entity.id
_entity.type
_entity.pdbx_description
1 polymer ?
#
loop_
_entity_poly.entity_id
_entity_poly.type
_entity_poly.pdbx_seq_one_letter_code
_entity_poly.pdbx_strand_id
1 'polypeptide(L)'
;GADTVFLTLTRKTEYRFSPEEDLAMVRELIPYYEAAGFTVGIWIGESMGHDWGTAAPYTPLVLQDGTPLHAAYCPLDENFSRDICRWIGKIASLGAKLLLIDDDFRLTRGTYGMTCFCERHRRAFAKMCGMTTLPTAVEVRDLVYTGKANRCRDAWLTLSGDTLRDFARKIRATVDAVDPKITIGFCGCLSTWDLDGVESAELAKIFAGEGNRPFLRLIGAPYWIAMNPPDRKFHDVIDFERMQAHHVRDLGMTVFSEGDTYPRPRYAVPASYLEGFDTLLHADGNLDGIHKYTIDYYASPAYERGYYRAAEENRPTHAAIERLFGGKRAVGIRHPAVMHTLRDAELPATFETPGYGMNDGACFVSSCSLPLTFEEDGGDCPYVVFGEEARH
;
A
#
# COMPACT_ATOMS: atom_id res chain seq x y z
N GLY A 1 7.48 -9.68 -21.57
CA GLY A 1 6.14 -9.10 -21.73
C GLY A 1 5.36 -9.20 -20.44
N ALA A 2 4.20 -8.59 -20.38
CA ALA A 2 3.29 -8.84 -19.26
C ALA A 2 2.87 -10.33 -19.30
N ASP A 3 2.89 -10.95 -18.14
CA ASP A 3 2.45 -12.34 -17.92
C ASP A 3 1.17 -12.39 -17.07
N THR A 4 0.83 -11.29 -16.42
CA THR A 4 -0.32 -11.16 -15.55
C THR A 4 -1.15 -9.93 -15.94
N VAL A 5 -2.46 -10.08 -15.96
CA VAL A 5 -3.43 -8.99 -16.18
C VAL A 5 -4.37 -8.91 -15.00
N PHE A 6 -4.55 -7.69 -14.47
CA PHE A 6 -5.54 -7.44 -13.42
C PHE A 6 -6.79 -6.78 -14.01
N LEU A 7 -7.94 -7.40 -13.79
CA LEU A 7 -9.25 -6.83 -14.06
C LEU A 7 -9.73 -6.08 -12.83
N THR A 8 -10.11 -4.82 -12.97
CA THR A 8 -10.45 -3.98 -11.82
C THR A 8 -11.94 -4.02 -11.50
N LEU A 9 -12.27 -4.24 -10.25
CA LEU A 9 -13.62 -4.07 -9.68
C LEU A 9 -13.57 -3.05 -8.55
N THR A 10 -14.46 -2.07 -8.60
CA THR A 10 -14.58 -1.02 -7.58
C THR A 10 -15.97 -0.97 -6.99
N ARG A 11 -16.11 -0.49 -5.75
CA ARG A 11 -17.41 -0.06 -5.24
C ARG A 11 -17.87 1.17 -6.02
N LYS A 12 -19.03 1.10 -6.61
CA LYS A 12 -19.63 2.31 -7.20
C LYS A 12 -20.32 3.18 -6.15
N THR A 13 -20.35 4.47 -6.45
CA THR A 13 -20.64 5.63 -5.60
C THR A 13 -21.99 5.66 -4.90
N GLU A 14 -22.80 4.71 -4.80
CA GLU A 14 -24.12 4.78 -4.12
C GLU A 14 -24.40 3.56 -3.22
N TYR A 15 -23.50 3.26 -2.30
CA TYR A 15 -23.58 2.08 -1.42
C TYR A 15 -23.51 0.74 -2.14
N ARG A 16 -23.32 0.72 -3.44
CA ARG A 16 -23.40 -0.48 -4.23
C ARG A 16 -22.02 -0.99 -4.51
N PHE A 17 -21.78 -2.19 -4.08
CA PHE A 17 -20.75 -3.05 -4.63
C PHE A 17 -20.92 -3.15 -6.14
N SER A 18 -19.87 -3.56 -6.86
CA SER A 18 -19.94 -3.72 -8.32
C SER A 18 -21.25 -4.37 -8.73
N PRO A 19 -21.98 -3.80 -9.71
CA PRO A 19 -23.21 -4.38 -10.21
C PRO A 19 -22.98 -5.82 -10.67
N GLU A 20 -24.04 -6.64 -10.65
CA GLU A 20 -23.95 -8.02 -11.17
C GLU A 20 -23.50 -8.08 -12.63
N GLU A 21 -23.72 -7.02 -13.40
CA GLU A 21 -23.24 -6.84 -14.78
C GLU A 21 -21.72 -6.77 -14.86
N ASP A 22 -21.07 -6.00 -13.97
CA ASP A 22 -19.62 -5.90 -13.89
C ASP A 22 -19.02 -7.26 -13.48
N LEU A 23 -19.64 -7.96 -12.53
CA LEU A 23 -19.21 -9.30 -12.14
C LEU A 23 -19.36 -10.31 -13.28
N ALA A 24 -20.47 -10.24 -14.02
CA ALA A 24 -20.70 -11.10 -15.20
C ALA A 24 -19.65 -10.83 -16.28
N MET A 25 -19.37 -9.57 -16.59
CA MET A 25 -18.34 -9.17 -17.54
C MET A 25 -16.96 -9.70 -17.15
N VAL A 26 -16.56 -9.54 -15.89
CA VAL A 26 -15.26 -10.06 -15.42
C VAL A 26 -15.21 -11.57 -15.55
N ARG A 27 -16.29 -12.29 -15.22
CA ARG A 27 -16.38 -13.75 -15.39
C ARG A 27 -16.16 -14.19 -16.85
N GLU A 28 -16.64 -13.43 -17.81
CA GLU A 28 -16.46 -13.72 -19.25
C GLU A 28 -15.03 -13.37 -19.71
N LEU A 29 -14.42 -12.33 -19.16
CA LEU A 29 -13.08 -11.88 -19.56
C LEU A 29 -11.96 -12.79 -19.03
N ILE A 30 -12.13 -13.43 -17.87
CA ILE A 30 -11.11 -14.31 -17.29
C ILE A 30 -10.64 -15.37 -18.30
N PRO A 31 -11.52 -16.27 -18.82
CA PRO A 31 -11.09 -17.30 -19.75
C PRO A 31 -10.55 -16.73 -21.09
N TYR A 32 -10.97 -15.53 -21.48
CA TYR A 32 -10.46 -14.87 -22.68
C TYR A 32 -8.97 -14.51 -22.54
N TYR A 33 -8.58 -13.91 -21.40
CA TYR A 33 -7.18 -13.56 -21.14
C TYR A 33 -6.34 -14.78 -20.82
N GLU A 34 -6.87 -15.78 -20.10
CA GLU A 34 -6.19 -17.05 -19.88
C GLU A 34 -5.88 -17.80 -21.18
N ALA A 35 -6.82 -17.81 -22.13
CA ALA A 35 -6.61 -18.39 -23.45
C ALA A 35 -5.53 -17.65 -24.27
N ALA A 36 -5.31 -16.37 -23.97
CA ALA A 36 -4.21 -15.58 -24.53
C ALA A 36 -2.86 -15.79 -23.81
N GLY A 37 -2.82 -16.63 -22.78
CA GLY A 37 -1.61 -17.00 -22.05
C GLY A 37 -1.30 -16.13 -20.83
N PHE A 38 -2.24 -15.30 -20.38
CA PHE A 38 -2.06 -14.49 -19.18
C PHE A 38 -2.53 -15.20 -17.92
N THR A 39 -1.85 -14.98 -16.80
CA THR A 39 -2.45 -15.14 -15.49
C THR A 39 -3.43 -13.99 -15.24
N VAL A 40 -4.65 -14.31 -14.81
CA VAL A 40 -5.66 -13.29 -14.55
C VAL A 40 -5.86 -13.09 -13.08
N GLY A 41 -5.63 -11.85 -12.63
CA GLY A 41 -5.97 -11.37 -11.30
C GLY A 41 -7.21 -10.45 -11.32
N ILE A 42 -7.83 -10.27 -10.16
CA ILE A 42 -8.85 -9.25 -9.95
C ILE A 42 -8.35 -8.27 -8.92
N TRP A 43 -8.23 -7.00 -9.33
CA TRP A 43 -7.87 -5.90 -8.43
C TRP A 43 -9.15 -5.30 -7.85
N ILE A 44 -9.25 -5.36 -6.52
CA ILE A 44 -10.35 -4.81 -5.73
C ILE A 44 -9.97 -3.39 -5.35
N GLY A 45 -10.35 -2.44 -6.19
CA GLY A 45 -9.94 -1.03 -6.12
C GLY A 45 -10.54 -0.23 -4.98
N GLU A 46 -11.48 -0.80 -4.20
CA GLU A 46 -12.02 -0.19 -2.99
C GLU A 46 -12.47 -1.24 -2.00
N SER A 47 -11.82 -1.30 -0.86
CA SER A 47 -12.17 -2.15 0.28
C SER A 47 -12.77 -1.34 1.44
N MET A 48 -12.03 -0.39 1.97
CA MET A 48 -12.48 0.51 3.05
C MET A 48 -12.98 1.85 2.52
N GLY A 49 -12.57 2.27 1.33
CA GLY A 49 -12.96 3.47 0.61
C GLY A 49 -11.86 4.51 0.48
N HIS A 50 -11.88 5.25 -0.63
CA HIS A 50 -10.91 6.33 -0.95
C HIS A 50 -11.40 7.74 -0.57
N ASP A 51 -12.39 7.86 0.32
CA ASP A 51 -12.96 9.12 0.81
C ASP A 51 -13.75 9.93 -0.24
N TRP A 52 -14.05 9.37 -1.39
CA TRP A 52 -14.96 9.92 -2.39
C TRP A 52 -16.21 9.05 -2.59
N GLY A 53 -17.30 9.68 -2.95
CA GLY A 53 -18.58 9.04 -3.12
C GLY A 53 -19.62 9.49 -2.08
N THR A 54 -20.78 8.87 -2.07
CA THR A 54 -21.86 9.17 -1.13
C THR A 54 -21.73 8.41 0.18
N ALA A 55 -22.17 9.03 1.27
CA ALA A 55 -22.16 8.39 2.59
C ALA A 55 -23.05 7.14 2.63
N ALA A 56 -22.59 6.05 3.22
CA ALA A 56 -23.32 4.80 3.43
C ALA A 56 -23.76 4.65 4.90
N PRO A 57 -24.71 3.74 5.20
CA PRO A 57 -25.24 3.56 6.56
C PRO A 57 -24.27 2.74 7.45
N TYR A 58 -22.98 2.97 7.31
CA TYR A 58 -21.93 2.36 8.12
C TYR A 58 -21.24 3.40 8.99
N THR A 59 -20.56 2.96 10.04
CA THR A 59 -19.73 3.83 10.86
C THR A 59 -18.57 4.39 10.04
N PRO A 60 -18.52 5.71 9.79
CA PRO A 60 -17.42 6.30 9.04
C PRO A 60 -16.11 6.22 9.83
N LEU A 61 -14.97 6.29 9.14
CA LEU A 61 -13.73 6.66 9.79
C LEU A 61 -13.85 8.07 10.34
N VAL A 62 -13.20 8.33 11.47
CA VAL A 62 -13.26 9.63 12.15
C VAL A 62 -11.85 10.15 12.34
N LEU A 63 -11.61 11.39 11.94
CA LEU A 63 -10.32 12.07 12.05
C LEU A 63 -9.96 12.39 13.51
N GLN A 64 -8.72 12.77 13.73
CA GLN A 64 -8.15 13.15 15.03
C GLN A 64 -8.80 14.37 15.69
N ASP A 65 -9.56 15.17 14.95
CA ASP A 65 -10.36 16.31 15.46
C ASP A 65 -11.82 15.92 15.76
N GLY A 66 -12.21 14.70 15.44
CA GLY A 66 -13.58 14.19 15.59
C GLY A 66 -14.43 14.31 14.32
N THR A 67 -13.90 14.81 13.22
CA THR A 67 -14.63 14.96 11.95
C THR A 67 -14.82 13.59 11.27
N PRO A 68 -16.04 13.18 10.92
CA PRO A 68 -16.27 11.96 10.16
C PRO A 68 -15.86 12.14 8.69
N LEU A 69 -15.23 11.11 8.12
CA LEU A 69 -14.92 11.04 6.69
C LEU A 69 -16.10 10.50 5.87
N HIS A 70 -16.28 11.05 4.67
CA HIS A 70 -17.25 10.49 3.74
C HIS A 70 -16.66 9.26 3.02
N ALA A 71 -17.51 8.24 2.81
CA ALA A 71 -17.21 7.07 1.98
C ALA A 71 -15.98 6.23 2.39
N ALA A 72 -15.45 6.42 3.60
CA ALA A 72 -14.47 5.53 4.23
C ALA A 72 -15.01 5.01 5.57
N TYR A 73 -14.95 3.70 5.78
CA TYR A 73 -15.73 3.05 6.86
C TYR A 73 -14.84 2.23 7.78
N CYS A 74 -15.26 2.22 9.05
CA CYS A 74 -14.55 1.56 10.13
C CYS A 74 -14.74 0.03 10.09
N PRO A 75 -13.67 -0.78 10.07
CA PRO A 75 -13.77 -2.25 10.10
C PRO A 75 -14.39 -2.81 11.38
N LEU A 76 -14.45 -2.04 12.47
CA LEU A 76 -15.18 -2.44 13.69
C LEU A 76 -16.70 -2.32 13.55
N ASP A 77 -17.21 -1.79 12.43
CA ASP A 77 -18.62 -1.88 12.09
C ASP A 77 -18.91 -3.26 11.49
N GLU A 78 -19.63 -4.08 12.23
CA GLU A 78 -19.92 -5.47 11.84
C GLU A 78 -20.74 -5.56 10.54
N ASN A 79 -21.64 -4.59 10.30
CA ASN A 79 -22.43 -4.57 9.07
C ASN A 79 -21.53 -4.27 7.87
N PHE A 80 -20.65 -3.26 7.99
CA PHE A 80 -19.67 -2.94 6.97
C PHE A 80 -18.76 -4.14 6.68
N SER A 81 -18.13 -4.68 7.72
CA SER A 81 -17.21 -5.82 7.61
C SER A 81 -17.88 -7.04 6.93
N ARG A 82 -19.11 -7.37 7.35
CA ARG A 82 -19.87 -8.47 6.76
C ARG A 82 -20.18 -8.23 5.27
N ASP A 83 -20.59 -7.02 4.92
CA ASP A 83 -21.03 -6.72 3.56
C ASP A 83 -19.83 -6.66 2.59
N ILE A 84 -18.66 -6.16 3.03
CA ILE A 84 -17.40 -6.26 2.28
C ILE A 84 -17.00 -7.73 2.08
N CYS A 85 -17.01 -8.54 3.16
CA CYS A 85 -16.68 -9.96 3.04
C CYS A 85 -17.61 -10.68 2.05
N ARG A 86 -18.91 -10.42 2.11
CA ARG A 86 -19.86 -10.98 1.15
C ARG A 86 -19.55 -10.60 -0.30
N TRP A 87 -19.20 -9.36 -0.55
CA TRP A 87 -18.85 -8.88 -1.87
C TRP A 87 -17.54 -9.52 -2.37
N ILE A 88 -16.50 -9.57 -1.54
CA ILE A 88 -15.23 -10.25 -1.89
C ILE A 88 -15.45 -11.75 -2.14
N GLY A 89 -16.34 -12.40 -1.38
CA GLY A 89 -16.74 -13.80 -1.63
C GLY A 89 -17.36 -14.02 -3.01
N LYS A 90 -18.19 -13.07 -3.48
CA LYS A 90 -18.70 -13.09 -4.86
C LYS A 90 -17.58 -12.95 -5.89
N ILE A 91 -16.64 -12.03 -5.65
CA ILE A 91 -15.48 -11.84 -6.53
C ILE A 91 -14.61 -13.10 -6.57
N ALA A 92 -14.32 -13.72 -5.44
CA ALA A 92 -13.57 -14.97 -5.38
C ALA A 92 -14.23 -16.09 -6.20
N SER A 93 -15.57 -16.10 -6.29
CA SER A 93 -16.34 -17.07 -7.06
C SER A 93 -16.33 -16.84 -8.58
N LEU A 94 -15.66 -15.78 -9.08
CA LEU A 94 -15.58 -15.50 -10.52
C LEU A 94 -14.58 -16.41 -11.25
N GLY A 95 -13.64 -17.05 -10.54
CA GLY A 95 -12.72 -18.04 -11.10
C GLY A 95 -11.25 -17.61 -11.16
N ALA A 96 -10.92 -16.34 -10.96
CA ALA A 96 -9.53 -15.88 -10.88
C ALA A 96 -8.80 -16.54 -9.70
N LYS A 97 -7.51 -16.83 -9.85
CA LYS A 97 -6.67 -17.44 -8.81
C LYS A 97 -5.85 -16.42 -8.03
N LEU A 98 -5.92 -15.16 -8.43
CA LEU A 98 -5.23 -14.06 -7.78
C LEU A 98 -6.21 -12.90 -7.57
N LEU A 99 -6.33 -12.43 -6.35
CA LEU A 99 -7.03 -11.20 -6.00
C LEU A 99 -5.99 -10.19 -5.50
N LEU A 100 -6.25 -8.91 -5.62
CA LEU A 100 -5.38 -7.84 -5.12
C LEU A 100 -6.24 -6.82 -4.37
N ILE A 101 -5.96 -6.63 -3.07
CA ILE A 101 -6.61 -5.60 -2.24
C ILE A 101 -5.83 -4.31 -2.40
N ASP A 102 -6.56 -3.24 -2.69
CA ASP A 102 -5.97 -1.92 -2.93
C ASP A 102 -5.47 -1.24 -1.65
N ASP A 103 -4.70 -0.17 -1.82
CA ASP A 103 -4.05 0.60 -0.76
C ASP A 103 -5.02 1.41 0.12
N ASP A 104 -6.31 1.41 -0.21
CA ASP A 104 -7.38 1.95 0.64
C ASP A 104 -7.65 1.12 1.90
N PHE A 105 -7.07 -0.08 2.00
CA PHE A 105 -7.11 -0.93 3.19
C PHE A 105 -6.15 -0.38 4.27
N ARG A 106 -6.54 0.77 4.84
CA ARG A 106 -5.76 1.52 5.82
C ARG A 106 -6.65 2.37 6.72
N LEU A 107 -6.13 2.76 7.87
CA LEU A 107 -6.82 3.72 8.77
C LEU A 107 -6.38 5.15 8.47
N THR A 108 -5.10 5.47 8.51
CA THR A 108 -4.59 6.81 8.24
C THR A 108 -4.81 7.24 6.79
N ARG A 109 -5.25 8.47 6.57
CA ARG A 109 -5.78 8.95 5.29
C ARG A 109 -4.97 10.09 4.68
N GLY A 110 -3.70 9.87 4.41
CA GLY A 110 -2.88 10.82 3.66
C GLY A 110 -3.06 12.28 4.09
N THR A 111 -3.59 13.08 3.21
CA THR A 111 -3.82 14.52 3.45
C THR A 111 -4.88 14.83 4.51
N TYR A 112 -5.78 13.90 4.83
CA TYR A 112 -6.82 14.13 5.84
C TYR A 112 -6.31 13.91 7.27
N GLY A 113 -5.33 13.04 7.47
CA GLY A 113 -4.71 12.78 8.75
C GLY A 113 -5.04 11.42 9.37
N MET A 114 -4.80 11.33 10.68
CA MET A 114 -4.94 10.10 11.46
C MET A 114 -6.41 9.71 11.65
N THR A 115 -6.71 8.42 11.51
CA THR A 115 -8.00 7.79 11.87
C THR A 115 -7.72 6.43 12.54
N CYS A 116 -8.66 5.69 13.06
CA CYS A 116 -10.08 5.98 13.20
C CYS A 116 -10.40 6.31 14.67
N PHE A 117 -10.75 7.55 14.93
CA PHE A 117 -11.16 7.99 16.27
C PHE A 117 -12.68 7.85 16.53
N CYS A 118 -13.37 6.96 15.82
CA CYS A 118 -14.78 6.70 16.05
C CYS A 118 -15.03 6.19 17.47
N GLU A 119 -16.29 6.26 17.92
CA GLU A 119 -16.65 5.85 19.28
C GLU A 119 -16.26 4.41 19.61
N ARG A 120 -16.35 3.48 18.65
CA ARG A 120 -15.96 2.07 18.83
C ARG A 120 -14.47 1.95 19.18
N HIS A 121 -13.59 2.62 18.44
CA HIS A 121 -12.15 2.64 18.72
C HIS A 121 -11.85 3.31 20.07
N ARG A 122 -12.46 4.46 20.34
CA ARG A 122 -12.24 5.17 21.62
C ARG A 122 -12.70 4.36 22.83
N ARG A 123 -13.81 3.61 22.74
CA ARG A 123 -14.25 2.71 23.79
C ARG A 123 -13.28 1.54 24.01
N ALA A 124 -12.78 0.92 22.95
CA ALA A 124 -11.78 -0.13 23.03
C ALA A 124 -10.48 0.38 23.65
N PHE A 125 -10.00 1.54 23.19
CA PHE A 125 -8.82 2.20 23.73
C PHE A 125 -8.97 2.55 25.22
N ALA A 126 -10.07 3.16 25.62
CA ALA A 126 -10.35 3.50 27.02
C ALA A 126 -10.27 2.25 27.91
N LYS A 127 -10.82 1.13 27.45
CA LYS A 127 -10.74 -0.16 28.17
C LYS A 127 -9.28 -0.63 28.28
N MET A 128 -8.50 -0.58 27.21
CA MET A 128 -7.07 -0.99 27.21
C MET A 128 -6.23 -0.12 28.15
N CYS A 129 -6.54 1.18 28.22
CA CYS A 129 -5.82 2.13 29.09
C CYS A 129 -6.37 2.20 30.53
N GLY A 130 -7.45 1.48 30.85
CA GLY A 130 -8.09 1.51 32.18
C GLY A 130 -8.77 2.84 32.48
N MET A 131 -9.27 3.54 31.46
CA MET A 131 -9.97 4.82 31.64
C MET A 131 -11.41 4.60 32.15
N THR A 132 -11.88 5.46 33.03
CA THR A 132 -13.24 5.42 33.57
C THR A 132 -14.25 6.21 32.75
N THR A 133 -13.75 7.12 31.92
CA THR A 133 -14.55 7.96 31.00
C THR A 133 -14.17 7.71 29.56
N LEU A 134 -15.11 7.91 28.66
CA LEU A 134 -14.84 7.81 27.21
C LEU A 134 -14.09 9.08 26.75
N PRO A 135 -12.84 8.98 26.30
CA PRO A 135 -12.10 10.14 25.83
C PRO A 135 -12.66 10.65 24.51
N THR A 136 -12.55 11.93 24.24
CA THR A 136 -12.78 12.54 22.93
C THR A 136 -11.71 12.14 21.92
N ALA A 137 -11.94 12.38 20.62
CA ALA A 137 -10.92 12.14 19.58
C ALA A 137 -9.65 12.95 19.85
N VAL A 138 -9.83 14.23 20.23
CA VAL A 138 -8.71 15.13 20.54
C VAL A 138 -7.90 14.66 21.76
N GLU A 139 -8.56 14.21 22.83
CA GLU A 139 -7.85 13.66 24.00
C GLU A 139 -7.05 12.41 23.65
N VAL A 140 -7.60 11.51 22.85
CA VAL A 140 -6.86 10.33 22.38
C VAL A 140 -5.66 10.75 21.53
N ARG A 141 -5.87 11.66 20.57
CA ARG A 141 -4.82 12.21 19.73
C ARG A 141 -3.66 12.76 20.56
N ASP A 142 -3.95 13.59 21.54
CA ASP A 142 -2.94 14.26 22.36
C ASP A 142 -2.20 13.26 23.28
N LEU A 143 -2.86 12.20 23.75
CA LEU A 143 -2.21 11.13 24.50
C LEU A 143 -1.27 10.26 23.64
N VAL A 144 -1.61 10.07 22.38
CA VAL A 144 -0.93 9.12 21.48
C VAL A 144 0.17 9.78 20.66
N TYR A 145 -0.13 10.95 20.08
CA TYR A 145 0.71 11.57 19.06
C TYR A 145 1.46 12.81 19.55
N THR A 146 1.76 12.89 20.86
CA THR A 146 2.63 13.94 21.41
C THR A 146 3.63 13.36 22.42
N GLY A 147 4.76 14.02 22.56
CA GLY A 147 5.76 13.73 23.57
C GLY A 147 6.43 12.36 23.41
N LYS A 148 6.94 11.84 24.51
CA LYS A 148 7.67 10.57 24.55
C LYS A 148 6.76 9.36 24.32
N ALA A 149 7.35 8.26 23.88
CA ALA A 149 6.72 6.94 23.86
C ALA A 149 6.05 6.63 25.19
N ASN A 150 4.84 6.07 25.15
CA ASN A 150 4.04 5.81 26.35
C ASN A 150 3.04 4.67 26.10
N ARG A 151 2.51 4.10 27.18
CA ARG A 151 1.56 2.99 27.13
C ARG A 151 0.26 3.28 26.35
N CYS A 152 -0.16 4.53 26.26
CA CYS A 152 -1.37 4.89 25.52
C CYS A 152 -1.09 4.85 24.01
N ARG A 153 0.09 5.30 23.56
CA ARG A 153 0.54 5.12 22.17
C ARG A 153 0.60 3.64 21.80
N ASP A 154 1.22 2.81 22.65
CA ASP A 154 1.27 1.35 22.42
C ASP A 154 -0.12 0.74 22.29
N ALA A 155 -1.02 1.09 23.22
CA ALA A 155 -2.39 0.58 23.19
C ALA A 155 -3.14 1.01 21.91
N TRP A 156 -2.96 2.27 21.49
CA TRP A 156 -3.61 2.77 20.27
C TRP A 156 -3.08 2.11 19.00
N LEU A 157 -1.77 2.04 18.83
CA LEU A 157 -1.15 1.40 17.67
C LEU A 157 -1.47 -0.11 17.64
N THR A 158 -1.49 -0.76 18.79
CA THR A 158 -1.92 -2.16 18.89
C THR A 158 -3.38 -2.33 18.45
N LEU A 159 -4.29 -1.48 18.96
CA LEU A 159 -5.71 -1.52 18.57
C LEU A 159 -5.92 -1.27 17.09
N SER A 160 -5.23 -0.28 16.52
CA SER A 160 -5.31 0.06 15.11
C SER A 160 -4.83 -1.09 14.24
N GLY A 161 -3.66 -1.64 14.55
CA GLY A 161 -3.10 -2.78 13.85
C GLY A 161 -3.97 -4.03 13.96
N ASP A 162 -4.48 -4.35 15.16
CA ASP A 162 -5.38 -5.50 15.36
C ASP A 162 -6.70 -5.34 14.59
N THR A 163 -7.21 -4.10 14.48
CA THR A 163 -8.41 -3.82 13.66
C THR A 163 -8.19 -4.21 12.20
N LEU A 164 -7.04 -3.85 11.62
CA LEU A 164 -6.71 -4.20 10.25
C LEU A 164 -6.40 -5.70 10.08
N ARG A 165 -5.63 -6.28 11.01
CA ARG A 165 -5.34 -7.73 11.02
C ARG A 165 -6.61 -8.57 11.07
N ASP A 166 -7.53 -8.23 11.97
CA ASP A 166 -8.78 -8.98 12.14
C ASP A 166 -9.69 -8.83 10.92
N PHE A 167 -9.72 -7.65 10.33
CA PHE A 167 -10.48 -7.45 9.09
C PHE A 167 -9.87 -8.23 7.91
N ALA A 168 -8.53 -8.22 7.77
CA ALA A 168 -7.84 -9.03 6.79
C ALA A 168 -8.11 -10.54 6.97
N ARG A 169 -8.09 -11.04 8.22
CA ARG A 169 -8.44 -12.45 8.53
C ARG A 169 -9.88 -12.80 8.14
N LYS A 170 -10.85 -11.91 8.38
CA LYS A 170 -12.24 -12.11 7.97
C LYS A 170 -12.38 -12.20 6.44
N ILE A 171 -11.69 -11.34 5.72
CA ILE A 171 -11.64 -11.38 4.25
C ILE A 171 -11.00 -12.69 3.79
N ARG A 172 -9.85 -13.07 4.36
CA ARG A 172 -9.16 -14.33 4.01
C ARG A 172 -10.05 -15.54 4.25
N ALA A 173 -10.67 -15.64 5.42
CA ALA A 173 -11.59 -16.73 5.75
C ALA A 173 -12.79 -16.82 4.79
N THR A 174 -13.26 -15.68 4.31
CA THR A 174 -14.34 -15.65 3.31
C THR A 174 -13.88 -16.22 1.97
N VAL A 175 -12.66 -15.91 1.54
CA VAL A 175 -12.10 -16.44 0.29
C VAL A 175 -11.72 -17.91 0.45
N ASP A 176 -11.21 -18.34 1.61
CA ASP A 176 -10.95 -19.75 1.92
C ASP A 176 -12.20 -20.62 1.81
N ALA A 177 -13.34 -20.08 2.18
CA ALA A 177 -14.62 -20.80 2.04
C ALA A 177 -15.04 -21.02 0.58
N VAL A 178 -14.48 -20.26 -0.37
CA VAL A 178 -14.66 -20.43 -1.81
C VAL A 178 -13.59 -21.34 -2.39
N ASP A 179 -12.32 -20.97 -2.25
CA ASP A 179 -11.17 -21.77 -2.67
C ASP A 179 -9.92 -21.28 -1.90
N PRO A 180 -9.34 -22.06 -0.98
CA PRO A 180 -8.16 -21.67 -0.22
C PRO A 180 -6.89 -21.50 -1.07
N LYS A 181 -6.91 -21.96 -2.32
CA LYS A 181 -5.80 -21.78 -3.26
C LYS A 181 -5.78 -20.41 -3.94
N ILE A 182 -6.83 -19.60 -3.77
CA ILE A 182 -6.81 -18.21 -4.25
C ILE A 182 -5.83 -17.42 -3.42
N THR A 183 -4.82 -16.87 -4.06
CA THR A 183 -3.90 -15.92 -3.43
C THR A 183 -4.56 -14.55 -3.37
N ILE A 184 -4.54 -13.90 -2.22
CA ILE A 184 -4.87 -12.48 -2.10
C ILE A 184 -3.55 -11.73 -1.91
N GLY A 185 -3.22 -10.86 -2.86
CA GLY A 185 -2.15 -9.88 -2.74
C GLY A 185 -2.63 -8.62 -2.03
N PHE A 186 -1.71 -7.84 -1.53
CA PHE A 186 -1.96 -6.60 -0.84
C PHE A 186 -1.17 -5.45 -1.46
N CYS A 187 -1.85 -4.33 -1.75
CA CYS A 187 -1.21 -3.08 -2.07
C CYS A 187 -0.88 -2.36 -0.76
N GLY A 188 0.40 -2.28 -0.43
CA GLY A 188 0.86 -1.50 0.70
C GLY A 188 0.51 -0.03 0.54
N CYS A 189 0.44 0.69 1.65
CA CYS A 189 0.37 2.15 1.66
C CYS A 189 1.33 2.72 2.70
N LEU A 190 1.54 4.03 2.67
CA LEU A 190 2.47 4.69 3.58
C LEU A 190 2.15 4.41 5.06
N SER A 191 0.87 4.41 5.42
CA SER A 191 0.46 4.23 6.83
C SER A 191 0.53 2.80 7.32
N THR A 192 0.41 1.81 6.45
CA THR A 192 0.53 0.39 6.81
C THR A 192 1.98 -0.10 6.94
N TRP A 193 2.94 0.81 6.96
CA TRP A 193 4.29 0.51 7.39
C TRP A 193 4.53 0.87 8.87
N ASP A 194 3.80 1.87 9.41
CA ASP A 194 4.06 2.37 10.76
C ASP A 194 2.81 2.96 11.45
N LEU A 195 2.20 3.98 10.82
CA LEU A 195 1.19 4.83 11.43
C LEU A 195 -0.07 4.09 11.89
N ASP A 196 -0.44 3.01 11.22
CA ASP A 196 -1.60 2.18 11.55
C ASP A 196 -1.28 1.04 12.51
N GLY A 197 -0.07 0.97 13.04
CA GLY A 197 0.35 -0.05 14.01
C GLY A 197 0.42 -1.47 13.44
N VAL A 198 0.61 -1.60 12.14
CA VAL A 198 0.76 -2.85 11.40
C VAL A 198 1.73 -2.64 10.25
N GLU A 199 2.40 -3.70 9.82
CA GLU A 199 3.27 -3.67 8.65
C GLU A 199 2.56 -4.24 7.40
N SER A 200 2.82 -3.62 6.24
CA SER A 200 2.30 -4.09 4.94
C SER A 200 2.67 -5.54 4.66
N ALA A 201 3.88 -5.94 5.03
CA ALA A 201 4.34 -7.33 4.89
C ALA A 201 3.53 -8.31 5.75
N GLU A 202 3.13 -7.91 6.95
CA GLU A 202 2.28 -8.71 7.83
C GLU A 202 0.88 -8.88 7.24
N LEU A 203 0.28 -7.81 6.75
CA LEU A 203 -1.03 -7.86 6.07
C LEU A 203 -0.97 -8.75 4.83
N ALA A 204 0.07 -8.64 4.01
CA ALA A 204 0.25 -9.49 2.84
C ALA A 204 0.32 -10.99 3.21
N LYS A 205 0.96 -11.34 4.32
CA LYS A 205 0.98 -12.74 4.84
C LYS A 205 -0.41 -13.21 5.27
N ILE A 206 -1.17 -12.36 5.97
CA ILE A 206 -2.54 -12.69 6.39
C ILE A 206 -3.43 -12.89 5.18
N PHE A 207 -3.36 -12.00 4.19
CA PHE A 207 -4.16 -12.08 2.97
C PHE A 207 -3.81 -13.31 2.12
N ALA A 208 -2.54 -13.67 2.02
CA ALA A 208 -2.13 -14.85 1.26
C ALA A 208 -2.79 -16.13 1.76
N GLY A 209 -2.95 -16.27 3.07
CA GLY A 209 -3.47 -17.47 3.69
C GLY A 209 -2.43 -18.59 3.77
N GLU A 210 -2.84 -19.72 4.31
CA GLU A 210 -1.95 -20.87 4.51
C GLU A 210 -1.60 -21.53 3.18
N GLY A 211 -0.32 -21.81 2.99
CA GLY A 211 0.19 -22.54 1.81
C GLY A 211 0.34 -21.68 0.54
N ASN A 212 -0.08 -20.42 0.53
CA ASN A 212 0.13 -19.51 -0.58
C ASN A 212 1.33 -18.61 -0.32
N ARG A 213 2.07 -18.26 -1.40
CA ARG A 213 3.15 -17.27 -1.31
C ARG A 213 2.55 -15.88 -1.17
N PRO A 214 2.94 -15.09 -0.16
CA PRO A 214 2.46 -13.72 -0.02
C PRO A 214 2.83 -12.87 -1.24
N PHE A 215 1.93 -11.97 -1.63
CA PHE A 215 2.13 -11.01 -2.71
C PHE A 215 1.93 -9.60 -2.18
N LEU A 216 2.94 -8.75 -2.30
CA LEU A 216 2.93 -7.36 -1.86
C LEU A 216 3.25 -6.44 -3.04
N ARG A 217 2.37 -5.51 -3.35
CA ARG A 217 2.66 -4.35 -4.18
C ARG A 217 3.12 -3.21 -3.26
N LEU A 218 4.35 -2.76 -3.41
CA LEU A 218 4.91 -1.65 -2.65
C LEU A 218 4.18 -0.35 -2.98
N ILE A 219 4.34 0.66 -2.14
CA ILE A 219 3.76 1.98 -2.36
C ILE A 219 4.83 2.97 -2.79
N GLY A 220 4.57 3.68 -3.86
CA GLY A 220 5.44 4.69 -4.44
C GLY A 220 5.35 4.65 -5.96
N ALA A 221 4.93 5.74 -6.57
CA ALA A 221 4.62 5.73 -8.00
C ALA A 221 5.18 6.96 -8.72
N PRO A 222 5.42 6.84 -10.04
CA PRO A 222 5.90 7.96 -10.84
C PRO A 222 5.02 9.20 -10.77
N TYR A 223 3.71 9.04 -10.52
CA TYR A 223 2.78 10.17 -10.43
C TYR A 223 3.02 11.06 -9.20
N TRP A 224 3.66 10.55 -8.15
CA TRP A 224 3.97 11.36 -6.96
C TRP A 224 4.86 12.55 -7.30
N ILE A 225 5.75 12.38 -8.27
CA ILE A 225 6.64 13.44 -8.76
C ILE A 225 5.86 14.46 -9.58
N ALA A 226 4.95 13.98 -10.41
CA ALA A 226 4.17 14.83 -11.30
C ALA A 226 3.09 15.63 -10.58
N MET A 227 2.50 15.07 -9.50
CA MET A 227 1.40 15.70 -8.75
C MET A 227 1.87 16.62 -7.62
N ASN A 228 3.05 16.41 -7.06
CA ASN A 228 3.56 17.13 -5.91
C ASN A 228 4.91 17.83 -6.19
N PRO A 229 5.09 18.50 -7.34
CA PRO A 229 6.25 19.35 -7.51
C PRO A 229 6.07 20.63 -6.64
N PRO A 230 7.12 21.17 -6.04
CA PRO A 230 8.54 20.79 -6.15
C PRO A 230 9.04 19.83 -5.05
N ASP A 231 8.16 19.33 -4.19
CA ASP A 231 8.53 18.73 -2.90
C ASP A 231 9.10 17.31 -3.02
N ARG A 232 8.83 16.60 -4.13
CA ARG A 232 9.37 15.27 -4.37
C ARG A 232 10.21 15.22 -5.65
N LYS A 233 11.37 14.62 -5.54
CA LYS A 233 12.27 14.36 -6.66
C LYS A 233 12.13 12.90 -7.10
N PHE A 234 12.58 12.60 -8.31
CA PHE A 234 12.46 11.25 -8.86
C PHE A 234 13.16 10.20 -7.99
N HIS A 235 14.36 10.53 -7.49
CA HIS A 235 15.10 9.63 -6.62
C HIS A 235 14.42 9.39 -5.27
N ASP A 236 13.65 10.33 -4.73
CA ASP A 236 12.94 10.14 -3.45
C ASP A 236 11.97 8.97 -3.52
N VAL A 237 11.25 8.85 -4.64
CA VAL A 237 10.29 7.75 -4.85
C VAL A 237 11.01 6.43 -5.12
N ILE A 238 12.08 6.47 -5.92
CA ILE A 238 12.91 5.28 -6.20
C ILE A 238 13.55 4.75 -4.91
N ASP A 239 14.15 5.62 -4.09
CA ASP A 239 14.79 5.21 -2.84
C ASP A 239 13.77 4.67 -1.83
N PHE A 240 12.56 5.22 -1.81
CA PHE A 240 11.50 4.69 -0.96
C PHE A 240 11.04 3.29 -1.40
N GLU A 241 10.87 3.06 -2.69
CA GLU A 241 10.58 1.72 -3.23
C GLU A 241 11.71 0.73 -2.93
N ARG A 242 12.96 1.13 -3.14
CA ARG A 242 14.13 0.32 -2.83
C ARG A 242 14.20 -0.03 -1.34
N MET A 243 13.96 0.93 -0.47
CA MET A 243 13.94 0.73 0.99
C MET A 243 12.89 -0.31 1.39
N GLN A 244 11.66 -0.21 0.87
CA GLN A 244 10.60 -1.19 1.11
C GLN A 244 11.00 -2.59 0.59
N ALA A 245 11.52 -2.66 -0.64
CA ALA A 245 11.95 -3.92 -1.26
C ALA A 245 13.03 -4.62 -0.42
N HIS A 246 14.02 -3.87 0.05
CA HIS A 246 15.06 -4.38 0.94
C HIS A 246 14.50 -4.85 2.28
N HIS A 247 13.58 -4.11 2.88
CA HIS A 247 12.95 -4.49 4.14
C HIS A 247 12.23 -5.85 4.05
N VAL A 248 11.65 -6.18 2.90
CA VAL A 248 10.85 -7.41 2.74
C VAL A 248 11.55 -8.55 2.00
N ARG A 249 12.75 -8.34 1.46
CA ARG A 249 13.42 -9.29 0.55
C ARG A 249 13.57 -10.71 1.08
N ASP A 250 13.83 -10.86 2.38
CA ASP A 250 14.07 -12.16 3.02
C ASP A 250 12.79 -12.79 3.60
N LEU A 251 11.63 -12.17 3.37
CA LEU A 251 10.35 -12.64 3.91
C LEU A 251 9.64 -13.66 3.02
N GLY A 252 10.26 -14.08 1.89
CA GLY A 252 9.71 -15.09 0.99
C GLY A 252 8.45 -14.66 0.24
N MET A 253 8.32 -13.37 -0.03
CA MET A 253 7.18 -12.76 -0.72
C MET A 253 7.42 -12.65 -2.23
N THR A 254 6.35 -12.48 -2.99
CA THR A 254 6.38 -11.88 -4.31
C THR A 254 6.19 -10.37 -4.15
N VAL A 255 7.12 -9.58 -4.68
CA VAL A 255 7.18 -8.12 -4.45
C VAL A 255 7.14 -7.37 -5.78
N PHE A 256 6.15 -6.51 -5.93
CA PHE A 256 5.97 -5.65 -7.10
C PHE A 256 6.01 -4.18 -6.71
N SER A 257 6.52 -3.32 -7.61
CA SER A 257 6.40 -1.88 -7.47
C SER A 257 5.05 -1.37 -8.00
N GLU A 258 4.74 -0.11 -7.70
CA GLU A 258 3.57 0.60 -8.21
C GLU A 258 3.93 1.45 -9.44
N GLY A 259 3.67 0.93 -10.63
CA GLY A 259 3.85 1.64 -11.89
C GLY A 259 2.63 2.45 -12.31
N ASP A 260 2.04 3.26 -11.41
CA ASP A 260 0.83 4.04 -11.72
C ASP A 260 1.14 5.39 -12.37
N THR A 261 0.28 5.75 -13.31
CA THR A 261 0.33 6.99 -14.07
C THR A 261 -0.86 7.91 -13.75
N TYR A 262 -1.41 7.81 -12.54
CA TYR A 262 -2.45 8.72 -12.03
C TYR A 262 -1.99 10.20 -12.14
N PRO A 263 -2.84 11.22 -12.28
CA PRO A 263 -4.30 11.13 -12.43
C PRO A 263 -4.74 10.75 -13.84
N ARG A 264 -6.00 10.40 -13.97
CA ARG A 264 -6.59 10.01 -15.25
C ARG A 264 -7.47 11.13 -15.82
N PRO A 265 -7.39 11.40 -17.11
CA PRO A 265 -6.51 10.79 -18.13
C PRO A 265 -5.01 11.06 -17.83
N ARG A 266 -4.13 10.16 -18.27
CA ARG A 266 -2.71 10.07 -17.90
C ARG A 266 -1.81 11.11 -18.58
N TYR A 267 -2.11 12.39 -18.43
CA TYR A 267 -1.29 13.45 -19.03
C TYR A 267 -0.19 13.98 -18.12
N ALA A 268 -0.32 13.80 -16.81
CA ALA A 268 0.64 14.33 -15.86
C ALA A 268 1.92 13.49 -15.78
N VAL A 269 1.84 12.19 -16.08
CA VAL A 269 2.96 11.26 -16.04
C VAL A 269 3.27 10.75 -17.44
N PRO A 270 4.30 11.25 -18.11
CA PRO A 270 4.68 10.76 -19.43
C PRO A 270 5.21 9.32 -19.37
N ALA A 271 5.07 8.57 -20.47
CA ALA A 271 5.57 7.20 -20.57
C ALA A 271 7.07 7.08 -20.23
N SER A 272 7.86 8.11 -20.53
CA SER A 272 9.29 8.14 -20.19
C SER A 272 9.55 8.16 -18.67
N TYR A 273 8.64 8.73 -17.86
CA TYR A 273 8.77 8.69 -16.40
C TYR A 273 8.50 7.28 -15.87
N LEU A 274 7.46 6.63 -16.37
CA LEU A 274 7.16 5.24 -16.02
C LEU A 274 8.31 4.31 -16.40
N GLU A 275 8.85 4.44 -17.60
CA GLU A 275 9.96 3.61 -18.06
C GLU A 275 11.28 3.93 -17.34
N GLY A 276 11.53 5.19 -16.96
CA GLY A 276 12.67 5.58 -16.12
C GLY A 276 12.57 4.96 -14.71
N PHE A 277 11.39 5.00 -14.13
CA PHE A 277 11.07 4.37 -12.84
C PHE A 277 11.36 2.86 -12.89
N ASP A 278 10.81 2.17 -13.87
CA ASP A 278 11.03 0.74 -14.08
C ASP A 278 12.51 0.38 -14.27
N THR A 279 13.21 1.18 -15.08
CA THR A 279 14.64 0.95 -15.38
C THR A 279 15.49 1.02 -14.11
N LEU A 280 15.23 2.00 -13.24
CA LEU A 280 16.00 2.17 -12.00
C LEU A 280 15.69 1.06 -10.99
N LEU A 281 14.43 0.64 -10.88
CA LEU A 281 14.05 -0.44 -9.99
C LEU A 281 14.52 -1.81 -10.47
N HIS A 282 14.54 -2.05 -11.77
CA HIS A 282 15.17 -3.26 -12.34
C HIS A 282 16.67 -3.31 -12.02
N ALA A 283 17.35 -2.16 -12.04
CA ALA A 283 18.76 -2.10 -11.71
C ALA A 283 19.06 -2.42 -10.23
N ASP A 284 18.14 -2.15 -9.33
CA ASP A 284 18.24 -2.54 -7.91
C ASP A 284 18.08 -4.05 -7.68
N GLY A 285 17.23 -4.72 -8.48
CA GLY A 285 17.13 -6.17 -8.54
C GLY A 285 16.40 -6.85 -7.37
N ASN A 286 15.68 -6.10 -6.53
CA ASN A 286 14.96 -6.62 -5.37
C ASN A 286 13.44 -6.75 -5.57
N LEU A 287 12.96 -6.61 -6.81
CA LEU A 287 11.56 -6.77 -7.19
C LEU A 287 11.37 -7.97 -8.11
N ASP A 288 10.26 -8.69 -7.93
CA ASP A 288 9.82 -9.74 -8.85
C ASP A 288 9.13 -9.16 -10.10
N GLY A 289 8.65 -7.91 -10.04
CA GLY A 289 8.01 -7.24 -11.17
C GLY A 289 7.49 -5.84 -10.88
N ILE A 290 6.85 -5.27 -11.88
CA ILE A 290 6.27 -3.94 -11.83
C ILE A 290 4.81 -4.00 -12.25
N HIS A 291 3.92 -3.51 -11.39
CA HIS A 291 2.50 -3.42 -11.67
C HIS A 291 2.23 -2.16 -12.50
N LYS A 292 2.32 -2.29 -13.83
CA LYS A 292 2.17 -1.16 -14.76
C LYS A 292 0.71 -0.85 -15.08
N TYR A 293 0.33 0.39 -14.88
CA TYR A 293 -0.98 0.92 -15.24
C TYR A 293 -0.95 1.53 -16.64
N THR A 294 -0.80 0.69 -17.64
CA THR A 294 -0.66 1.11 -19.04
C THR A 294 -1.98 1.33 -19.77
N ILE A 295 -3.09 0.86 -19.20
CA ILE A 295 -4.44 1.08 -19.70
C ILE A 295 -5.20 1.95 -18.73
N ASP A 296 -5.79 3.03 -19.26
CA ASP A 296 -6.73 3.84 -18.50
C ASP A 296 -8.09 3.14 -18.46
N TYR A 297 -8.55 2.73 -17.28
CA TYR A 297 -9.84 2.06 -17.13
C TYR A 297 -11.06 2.98 -17.24
N TYR A 298 -10.86 4.30 -17.41
CA TYR A 298 -11.91 5.27 -17.75
C TYR A 298 -11.92 5.67 -19.22
N ALA A 299 -10.95 5.23 -20.02
CA ALA A 299 -10.83 5.57 -21.42
C ALA A 299 -10.74 4.32 -22.32
N SER A 300 -10.92 4.53 -23.63
CA SER A 300 -10.70 3.48 -24.61
C SER A 300 -9.24 3.00 -24.59
N PRO A 301 -8.96 1.69 -24.67
CA PRO A 301 -7.60 1.17 -24.83
C PRO A 301 -6.83 1.75 -26.03
N ALA A 302 -7.56 2.29 -27.02
CA ALA A 302 -6.97 2.96 -28.17
C ALA A 302 -6.48 4.37 -27.87
N TYR A 303 -6.85 4.95 -26.73
CA TYR A 303 -6.59 6.34 -26.38
C TYR A 303 -5.11 6.63 -26.09
N GLU A 304 -4.41 5.73 -25.42
CA GLU A 304 -3.03 5.92 -25.00
C GLU A 304 -2.11 4.76 -25.40
N ARG A 305 -1.63 4.79 -26.61
CA ARG A 305 -0.72 3.75 -27.13
C ARG A 305 0.76 3.98 -26.78
N GLY A 306 1.12 5.20 -26.37
CA GLY A 306 2.50 5.58 -26.09
C GLY A 306 3.15 4.75 -24.99
N TYR A 307 2.42 4.42 -23.95
CA TYR A 307 2.90 3.59 -22.83
C TYR A 307 3.29 2.19 -23.27
N TYR A 308 2.47 1.52 -24.08
CA TYR A 308 2.79 0.18 -24.60
C TYR A 308 4.02 0.21 -25.48
N ARG A 309 4.10 1.19 -26.39
CA ARG A 309 5.24 1.32 -27.29
C ARG A 309 6.52 1.59 -26.49
N ALA A 310 6.50 2.52 -25.55
CA ALA A 310 7.64 2.82 -24.70
C ALA A 310 8.10 1.59 -23.90
N ALA A 311 7.17 0.83 -23.33
CA ALA A 311 7.48 -0.40 -22.62
C ALA A 311 8.09 -1.47 -23.54
N GLU A 312 7.59 -1.62 -24.77
CA GLU A 312 8.16 -2.55 -25.73
C GLU A 312 9.55 -2.14 -26.21
N GLU A 313 9.74 -0.86 -26.49
CA GLU A 313 11.04 -0.30 -26.89
C GLU A 313 12.08 -0.41 -25.78
N ASN A 314 11.66 -0.34 -24.50
CA ASN A 314 12.55 -0.42 -23.34
C ASN A 314 12.84 -1.87 -22.88
N ARG A 315 12.10 -2.86 -23.35
CA ARG A 315 12.30 -4.28 -23.00
C ARG A 315 13.73 -4.80 -23.18
N PRO A 316 14.44 -4.50 -24.29
CA PRO A 316 15.83 -4.90 -24.44
C PRO A 316 16.77 -4.27 -23.37
N THR A 317 16.45 -3.05 -22.93
CA THR A 317 17.20 -2.36 -21.87
C THR A 317 17.02 -3.08 -20.53
N HIS A 318 15.79 -3.44 -20.16
CA HIS A 318 15.51 -4.22 -18.94
C HIS A 318 16.22 -5.58 -18.98
N ALA A 319 16.16 -6.30 -20.09
CA ALA A 319 16.88 -7.57 -20.25
C ALA A 319 18.42 -7.42 -20.16
N ALA A 320 18.96 -6.29 -20.63
CA ALA A 320 20.39 -5.99 -20.47
C ALA A 320 20.74 -5.67 -19.04
N ILE A 321 19.91 -4.93 -18.31
CA ILE A 321 20.10 -4.60 -16.90
C ILE A 321 20.07 -5.89 -16.07
N GLU A 322 19.09 -6.74 -16.25
CA GLU A 322 19.01 -8.03 -15.55
C GLU A 322 20.24 -8.89 -15.80
N ARG A 323 20.71 -8.98 -17.04
CA ARG A 323 21.93 -9.72 -17.38
C ARG A 323 23.17 -9.13 -16.74
N LEU A 324 23.29 -7.80 -16.64
CA LEU A 324 24.48 -7.11 -16.17
C LEU A 324 24.51 -6.95 -14.64
N PHE A 325 23.35 -6.72 -14.03
CA PHE A 325 23.22 -6.39 -12.60
C PHE A 325 22.46 -7.46 -11.79
N GLY A 326 21.76 -8.38 -12.45
CA GLY A 326 21.05 -9.47 -11.78
C GLY A 326 21.97 -10.25 -10.84
N GLY A 327 21.53 -10.43 -9.59
CA GLY A 327 22.28 -11.07 -8.53
C GLY A 327 23.49 -10.26 -8.01
N LYS A 328 23.65 -9.01 -8.41
CA LYS A 328 24.64 -8.08 -7.85
C LYS A 328 24.00 -7.21 -6.78
N ARG A 329 24.84 -6.73 -5.86
CA ARG A 329 24.40 -5.85 -4.78
C ARG A 329 24.80 -4.41 -5.09
N ALA A 330 23.95 -3.46 -4.75
CA ALA A 330 24.27 -2.05 -4.78
C ALA A 330 25.36 -1.75 -3.74
N VAL A 331 26.29 -0.87 -4.09
CA VAL A 331 27.34 -0.40 -3.19
C VAL A 331 27.24 1.11 -3.03
N GLY A 332 27.49 1.61 -1.83
CA GLY A 332 27.38 3.03 -1.53
C GLY A 332 27.34 3.31 -0.04
N ILE A 333 26.90 4.51 0.32
CA ILE A 333 26.60 4.83 1.71
C ILE A 333 25.46 3.93 2.17
N ARG A 334 25.66 3.21 3.25
CA ARG A 334 24.66 2.31 3.82
C ARG A 334 23.67 3.11 4.65
N HIS A 335 22.40 2.81 4.47
CA HIS A 335 21.29 3.36 5.25
C HIS A 335 20.36 2.22 5.68
N PRO A 336 19.84 2.19 6.91
CA PRO A 336 18.93 1.15 7.35
C PRO A 336 17.58 1.24 6.64
N ALA A 337 16.99 0.09 6.32
CA ALA A 337 15.62 0.02 5.81
C ALA A 337 14.61 -0.05 6.98
N VAL A 338 14.58 0.96 7.85
CA VAL A 338 13.67 1.02 9.00
C VAL A 338 12.33 1.58 8.57
N MET A 339 11.30 0.73 8.62
CA MET A 339 9.94 1.08 8.17
C MET A 339 9.01 1.47 9.33
N HIS A 340 9.43 1.35 10.59
CA HIS A 340 8.59 1.63 11.75
C HIS A 340 9.41 2.28 12.88
N THR A 341 8.99 3.45 13.29
CA THR A 341 9.64 4.25 14.34
C THR A 341 8.65 4.88 15.32
N LEU A 342 7.38 5.05 14.92
CA LEU A 342 6.38 5.84 15.63
C LEU A 342 6.15 5.36 17.08
N ARG A 343 6.20 4.06 17.31
CA ARG A 343 5.95 3.48 18.63
C ARG A 343 6.91 4.03 19.68
N ASP A 344 8.17 4.16 19.31
CA ASP A 344 9.27 4.54 20.21
C ASP A 344 9.74 6.00 20.01
N ALA A 345 9.22 6.69 19.02
CA ALA A 345 9.59 8.05 18.68
C ALA A 345 9.29 9.06 19.79
N GLU A 346 10.12 10.08 19.91
CA GLU A 346 9.81 11.29 20.64
C GLU A 346 9.17 12.32 19.68
N LEU A 347 7.86 12.55 19.86
CA LEU A 347 7.08 13.45 19.02
C LEU A 347 7.07 14.88 19.59
N PRO A 348 6.71 15.90 18.79
CA PRO A 348 6.52 17.25 19.29
C PRO A 348 5.59 17.30 20.50
N ALA A 349 5.81 18.28 21.41
CA ALA A 349 4.97 18.45 22.61
C ALA A 349 3.52 18.86 22.25
N THR A 350 3.32 19.46 21.08
CA THR A 350 2.00 19.77 20.53
C THR A 350 1.76 18.87 19.33
N PHE A 351 0.50 18.48 19.14
CA PHE A 351 0.15 17.62 18.03
C PHE A 351 0.54 18.23 16.67
N GLU A 352 1.28 17.45 15.95
CA GLU A 352 1.50 17.62 14.50
C GLU A 352 1.17 16.28 13.84
N THR A 353 0.50 16.31 12.68
CA THR A 353 0.23 15.06 11.97
C THR A 353 1.55 14.38 11.65
N PRO A 354 1.80 13.16 12.12
CA PRO A 354 3.04 12.45 11.81
C PRO A 354 3.24 12.40 10.30
N GLY A 355 4.40 12.85 9.85
CA GLY A 355 4.78 12.81 8.44
C GLY A 355 5.13 11.38 8.01
N TYR A 356 5.23 11.20 6.71
CA TYR A 356 5.71 9.96 6.10
C TYR A 356 7.22 10.02 5.86
N GLY A 357 7.98 10.46 6.88
CA GLY A 357 9.41 10.73 6.79
C GLY A 357 10.33 9.51 6.84
N MET A 358 9.78 8.30 6.65
CA MET A 358 10.53 7.04 6.75
C MET A 358 11.77 6.97 5.88
N ASN A 359 11.81 7.67 4.75
CA ASN A 359 12.94 7.67 3.82
C ASN A 359 13.68 9.02 3.74
N ASP A 360 13.45 9.94 4.66
CA ASP A 360 14.07 11.28 4.62
C ASP A 360 15.60 11.21 4.67
N GLY A 361 16.15 10.30 5.46
CA GLY A 361 17.59 10.07 5.53
C GLY A 361 18.17 9.55 4.20
N ALA A 362 17.50 8.58 3.58
CA ALA A 362 17.87 8.06 2.27
C ALA A 362 17.82 9.16 1.20
N CYS A 363 16.73 9.93 1.17
CA CYS A 363 16.56 11.07 0.26
C CYS A 363 17.63 12.12 0.43
N PHE A 364 18.07 12.39 1.65
CA PHE A 364 19.18 13.33 1.91
C PHE A 364 20.47 12.83 1.28
N VAL A 365 20.84 11.57 1.46
CA VAL A 365 22.06 10.98 0.88
C VAL A 365 22.01 11.07 -0.65
N SER A 366 20.92 10.67 -1.27
CA SER A 366 20.74 10.72 -2.73
C SER A 366 20.72 12.15 -3.27
N SER A 367 20.15 13.10 -2.53
CA SER A 367 20.17 14.53 -2.89
C SER A 367 21.58 15.12 -2.92
N CYS A 368 22.50 14.55 -2.15
CA CYS A 368 23.92 14.90 -2.20
C CYS A 368 24.66 14.25 -3.40
N SER A 369 23.96 13.55 -4.28
CA SER A 369 24.52 12.77 -5.39
C SER A 369 25.50 11.69 -4.92
N LEU A 370 25.28 11.14 -3.74
CA LEU A 370 26.05 10.04 -3.18
C LEU A 370 25.37 8.71 -3.50
N PRO A 371 26.14 7.66 -3.83
CA PRO A 371 25.58 6.34 -4.03
C PRO A 371 25.02 5.82 -2.70
N LEU A 372 23.77 5.31 -2.74
CA LEU A 372 23.04 4.79 -1.60
C LEU A 372 22.80 3.29 -1.72
N THR A 373 22.94 2.58 -0.61
CA THR A 373 22.55 1.17 -0.52
C THR A 373 21.84 0.90 0.80
N PHE A 374 20.87 -0.02 0.76
CA PHE A 374 20.19 -0.57 1.94
C PHE A 374 20.76 -1.94 2.34
N GLU A 375 21.85 -2.38 1.70
CA GLU A 375 22.53 -3.64 2.04
C GLU A 375 23.16 -3.56 3.43
N GLU A 376 22.81 -4.51 4.31
CA GLU A 376 23.39 -4.58 5.66
C GLU A 376 24.87 -4.95 5.62
N ASP A 377 25.25 -5.88 4.72
CA ASP A 377 26.62 -6.38 4.54
C ASP A 377 27.44 -5.55 3.56
N GLY A 378 27.27 -4.25 3.52
CA GLY A 378 27.89 -3.34 2.54
C GLY A 378 29.41 -3.18 2.63
N GLY A 379 30.14 -4.07 3.31
CA GLY A 379 31.61 -4.04 3.43
C GLY A 379 32.09 -2.79 4.18
N ASP A 380 33.18 -2.17 3.70
CA ASP A 380 33.80 -0.97 4.31
C ASP A 380 33.06 0.35 4.00
N CYS A 381 31.87 0.29 3.42
CA CYS A 381 31.07 1.48 3.13
C CYS A 381 30.57 2.17 4.41
N PRO A 382 30.59 3.53 4.47
CA PRO A 382 30.05 4.25 5.62
C PRO A 382 28.58 3.89 5.90
N TYR A 383 28.24 3.78 7.17
CA TYR A 383 26.87 3.57 7.64
C TYR A 383 26.33 4.88 8.21
N VAL A 384 25.20 5.35 7.69
CA VAL A 384 24.60 6.63 8.08
C VAL A 384 23.16 6.40 8.52
N VAL A 385 22.84 6.91 9.68
CA VAL A 385 21.50 6.89 10.27
C VAL A 385 21.07 8.30 10.66
N PHE A 386 19.79 8.58 10.63
CA PHE A 386 19.23 9.88 10.94
C PHE A 386 18.16 9.78 12.02
N GLY A 387 18.13 10.77 12.94
CA GLY A 387 17.04 10.94 13.90
C GLY A 387 16.69 9.66 14.67
N GLU A 388 15.43 9.28 14.62
CA GLU A 388 14.89 8.12 15.34
C GLU A 388 15.40 6.76 14.81
N GLU A 389 15.83 6.69 13.56
CA GLU A 389 16.44 5.47 13.00
C GLU A 389 17.67 5.00 13.77
N ALA A 390 18.39 5.94 14.42
CA ALA A 390 19.55 5.62 15.23
C ALA A 390 19.22 4.80 16.50
N ARG A 391 17.94 4.57 16.79
CA ARG A 391 17.47 3.75 17.91
C ARG A 391 17.18 2.30 17.52
N HIS A 392 17.12 2.03 16.26
CA HIS A 392 16.86 0.71 15.65
C HIS A 392 18.11 0.19 14.94
#